data_7098416c05e131561a5bfd96a7d33da1
#
_entry.id   7098416c05e131561a5bfd96a7d33da1
#
_cell.length_a   1.000
_cell.length_b   1.000
_cell.length_c   1.000
_cell.angle_alpha   90.00
_cell.angle_beta   90.00
_cell.angle_gamma   90.00
#
_symmetry.space_group_name_H-M   'P 1'
#
loop_
_entity.id
_entity.type
_entity.pdbx_description
1 polymer ?
#
loop_
_entity_poly.entity_id
_entity_poly.type
_entity_poly.pdbx_seq_one_letter_code
_entity_poly.pdbx_strand_id
1 'polypeptide(L)'
;SEEAVAAFTRFAERFDLPVACSFRRQMLFDNLHANYAGDVGIGINPKLLARVKNSDLILLVGGRLSEMPSQSYSLLNIPKPSQQLVHVHADAEEFGRVYRADLSIHASPTAFCKAAEGLQPPQVIKGAGAASLSHQEYLEWSGARPQTPGDLQMAGVMEWLEANLPDDTICTNGAGNYATWLHRFHRFRRYATQAAPTSGSMGYGLPAAVSAKLTFPEREVICFAGDGCLQMTMQEFGTACQDGANIIVLVIDNGMYGTIRMHQERTYPGRPSATNLVNPDFAALARSYGAFGETVETTEAFGAAYERARAAGTPAILHLKLDPEAITPAASLSQIRKTTLAK
;
A
#
# COMPACT_ATOMS: atom_id res chain seq x y z
N SER A 1 7.17 7.76 -15.82
CA SER A 1 8.45 8.42 -15.54
C SER A 1 8.25 9.56 -14.53
N GLU A 2 9.31 9.97 -13.88
CA GLU A 2 9.31 11.09 -12.92
C GLU A 2 8.86 12.40 -13.57
N GLU A 3 9.29 12.68 -14.79
CA GLU A 3 8.82 13.82 -15.57
C GLU A 3 7.30 13.81 -15.80
N ALA A 4 6.72 12.64 -16.08
CA ALA A 4 5.28 12.53 -16.26
C ALA A 4 4.52 12.77 -14.95
N VAL A 5 5.06 12.32 -13.82
CA VAL A 5 4.49 12.62 -12.49
C VAL A 5 4.53 14.13 -12.24
N ALA A 6 5.66 14.79 -12.48
CA ALA A 6 5.80 16.23 -12.30
C ALA A 6 4.83 17.02 -13.23
N ALA A 7 4.68 16.61 -14.50
CA ALA A 7 3.75 17.22 -15.43
C ALA A 7 2.29 17.05 -14.97
N PHE A 8 1.94 15.85 -14.48
CA PHE A 8 0.60 15.59 -13.96
C PHE A 8 0.32 16.39 -12.69
N THR A 9 1.30 16.54 -11.81
CA THR A 9 1.17 17.35 -10.60
C THR A 9 0.82 18.81 -10.96
N ARG A 10 1.57 19.43 -11.88
CA ARG A 10 1.27 20.79 -12.35
C ARG A 10 -0.11 20.93 -13.00
N PHE A 11 -0.54 19.90 -13.74
CA PHE A 11 -1.89 19.85 -14.28
C PHE A 11 -2.94 19.80 -13.18
N ALA A 12 -2.77 18.90 -12.19
CA ALA A 12 -3.69 18.75 -11.06
C ALA A 12 -3.79 20.03 -10.23
N GLU A 13 -2.67 20.72 -9.97
CA GLU A 13 -2.65 22.02 -9.29
C GLU A 13 -3.48 23.07 -10.01
N ARG A 14 -3.24 23.24 -11.31
CA ARG A 14 -3.93 24.27 -12.11
C ARG A 14 -5.44 24.06 -12.20
N PHE A 15 -5.88 22.82 -12.20
CA PHE A 15 -7.29 22.45 -12.28
C PHE A 15 -7.92 22.17 -10.92
N ASP A 16 -7.18 22.35 -9.82
CA ASP A 16 -7.60 22.04 -8.44
C ASP A 16 -8.20 20.63 -8.31
N LEU A 17 -7.53 19.63 -8.90
CA LEU A 17 -8.03 18.26 -8.95
C LEU A 17 -7.58 17.47 -7.72
N PRO A 18 -8.46 16.83 -6.98
CA PRO A 18 -8.08 15.79 -6.02
C PRO A 18 -7.55 14.57 -6.79
N VAL A 19 -6.36 14.10 -6.41
CA VAL A 19 -5.68 12.97 -7.06
C VAL A 19 -5.68 11.76 -6.16
N ALA A 20 -6.28 10.66 -6.63
CA ALA A 20 -6.20 9.36 -5.97
C ALA A 20 -5.33 8.40 -6.80
N CYS A 21 -4.40 7.72 -6.13
CA CYS A 21 -3.60 6.69 -6.77
C CYS A 21 -4.36 5.35 -6.82
N SER A 22 -4.09 4.56 -7.85
CA SER A 22 -4.61 3.19 -7.93
C SER A 22 -3.89 2.28 -6.92
N PHE A 23 -4.52 1.16 -6.60
CA PHE A 23 -4.03 0.14 -5.68
C PHE A 23 -2.55 -0.16 -5.87
N ARG A 24 -1.77 0.02 -4.80
CA ARG A 24 -0.31 -0.22 -4.74
C ARG A 24 0.49 0.61 -5.76
N ARG A 25 0.06 1.85 -5.99
CA ARG A 25 0.73 2.83 -6.86
C ARG A 25 0.78 4.21 -6.21
N GLN A 26 0.80 4.28 -4.86
CA GLN A 26 0.77 5.52 -4.10
C GLN A 26 1.99 6.42 -4.39
N MET A 27 3.13 5.83 -4.76
CA MET A 27 4.36 6.54 -5.16
C MET A 27 4.23 7.38 -6.42
N LEU A 28 3.12 7.27 -7.17
CA LEU A 28 2.90 8.05 -8.39
C LEU A 28 2.48 9.50 -8.12
N PHE A 29 2.26 9.85 -6.87
CA PHE A 29 1.99 11.22 -6.45
C PHE A 29 2.53 11.44 -5.04
N ASP A 30 3.13 12.61 -4.75
CA ASP A 30 3.61 12.90 -3.40
C ASP A 30 2.43 12.90 -2.42
N ASN A 31 2.48 12.02 -1.42
CA ASN A 31 1.36 11.85 -0.49
C ASN A 31 1.19 13.03 0.49
N LEU A 32 2.15 13.95 0.57
CA LEU A 32 2.00 15.20 1.32
C LEU A 32 1.61 16.40 0.44
N HIS A 33 1.47 16.19 -0.87
CA HIS A 33 1.02 17.25 -1.77
C HIS A 33 -0.45 17.59 -1.55
N ALA A 34 -0.81 18.88 -1.59
CA ALA A 34 -2.16 19.38 -1.30
C ALA A 34 -3.28 18.81 -2.17
N ASN A 35 -2.95 18.25 -3.34
CA ASN A 35 -3.90 17.60 -4.23
C ASN A 35 -4.03 16.09 -3.97
N TYR A 36 -3.19 15.47 -3.12
CA TYR A 36 -3.28 14.03 -2.88
C TYR A 36 -4.47 13.69 -1.99
N ALA A 37 -5.35 12.83 -2.48
CA ALA A 37 -6.59 12.42 -1.80
C ALA A 37 -6.53 11.00 -1.20
N GLY A 38 -5.46 10.24 -1.45
CA GLY A 38 -5.31 8.86 -0.98
C GLY A 38 -5.20 7.85 -2.12
N ASP A 39 -5.50 6.59 -1.82
CA ASP A 39 -5.50 5.52 -2.80
C ASP A 39 -6.85 4.80 -2.89
N VAL A 40 -7.17 4.33 -4.07
CA VAL A 40 -8.33 3.48 -4.32
C VAL A 40 -7.88 2.02 -4.38
N GLY A 41 -8.29 1.26 -3.37
CA GLY A 41 -7.85 -0.12 -3.22
C GLY A 41 -8.46 -0.78 -1.99
N ILE A 42 -7.80 -1.79 -1.46
CA ILE A 42 -8.22 -2.48 -0.24
C ILE A 42 -8.02 -1.54 0.96
N GLY A 43 -9.08 -1.31 1.73
CA GLY A 43 -9.03 -0.42 2.90
C GLY A 43 -9.08 1.06 2.55
N ILE A 44 -9.72 1.42 1.43
CA ILE A 44 -9.94 2.81 1.01
C ILE A 44 -10.53 3.68 2.13
N ASN A 45 -10.08 4.93 2.22
CA ASN A 45 -10.70 5.92 3.09
C ASN A 45 -12.20 6.07 2.75
N PRO A 46 -13.13 5.88 3.71
CA PRO A 46 -14.58 6.02 3.44
C PRO A 46 -14.98 7.37 2.84
N LYS A 47 -14.31 8.46 3.22
CA LYS A 47 -14.55 9.80 2.66
C LYS A 47 -14.12 9.86 1.19
N LEU A 48 -12.97 9.27 0.83
CA LEU A 48 -12.53 9.16 -0.56
C LEU A 48 -13.48 8.29 -1.38
N LEU A 49 -13.92 7.14 -0.82
CA LEU A 49 -14.91 6.28 -1.46
C LEU A 49 -16.20 7.03 -1.80
N ALA A 50 -16.73 7.79 -0.84
CA ALA A 50 -17.92 8.63 -1.04
C ALA A 50 -17.67 9.71 -2.10
N ARG A 51 -16.51 10.34 -2.09
CA ARG A 51 -16.13 11.37 -3.06
C ARG A 51 -16.09 10.83 -4.49
N VAL A 52 -15.47 9.65 -4.69
CA VAL A 52 -15.44 9.00 -6.02
C VAL A 52 -16.86 8.68 -6.49
N LYS A 53 -17.72 8.13 -5.62
CA LYS A 53 -19.10 7.79 -5.95
C LYS A 53 -19.97 9.02 -6.30
N ASN A 54 -19.69 10.16 -5.69
CA ASN A 54 -20.47 11.39 -5.86
C ASN A 54 -19.82 12.40 -6.82
N SER A 55 -18.70 12.05 -7.46
CA SER A 55 -18.09 12.92 -8.46
C SER A 55 -18.95 13.03 -9.71
N ASP A 56 -18.86 14.14 -10.42
CA ASP A 56 -19.50 14.33 -11.72
C ASP A 56 -18.62 13.86 -12.89
N LEU A 57 -17.28 13.87 -12.67
CA LEU A 57 -16.30 13.44 -13.66
C LEU A 57 -15.18 12.63 -13.01
N ILE A 58 -14.75 11.58 -13.67
CA ILE A 58 -13.56 10.80 -13.33
C ILE A 58 -12.59 10.84 -14.50
N LEU A 59 -11.38 11.34 -14.26
CA LEU A 59 -10.26 11.25 -15.18
C LEU A 59 -9.37 10.06 -14.76
N LEU A 60 -9.43 8.98 -15.52
CA LEU A 60 -8.66 7.77 -15.28
C LEU A 60 -7.43 7.74 -16.18
N VAL A 61 -6.23 7.94 -15.62
CA VAL A 61 -4.98 7.98 -16.39
C VAL A 61 -4.14 6.74 -16.14
N GLY A 62 -4.00 5.90 -17.15
CA GLY A 62 -3.21 4.66 -17.14
C GLY A 62 -3.75 3.54 -16.27
N GLY A 63 -4.86 3.75 -15.59
CA GLY A 63 -5.54 2.77 -14.76
C GLY A 63 -6.57 1.96 -15.54
N ARG A 64 -6.98 0.81 -14.97
CA ARG A 64 -8.02 -0.06 -15.55
C ARG A 64 -9.31 -0.09 -14.73
N LEU A 65 -9.27 0.41 -13.49
CA LEU A 65 -10.32 0.17 -12.48
C LEU A 65 -10.69 -1.32 -12.41
N SER A 66 -9.64 -2.16 -12.34
CA SER A 66 -9.77 -3.60 -12.17
C SER A 66 -10.36 -3.93 -10.79
N GLU A 67 -10.48 -5.21 -10.45
CA GLU A 67 -11.17 -5.70 -9.26
C GLU A 67 -10.81 -4.94 -7.96
N MET A 68 -9.52 -4.78 -7.65
CA MET A 68 -9.09 -4.15 -6.38
C MET A 68 -9.43 -2.64 -6.32
N PRO A 69 -9.03 -1.80 -7.30
CA PRO A 69 -9.35 -0.37 -7.24
C PRO A 69 -10.84 -0.05 -7.44
N SER A 70 -11.62 -0.98 -8.00
CA SER A 70 -13.05 -0.79 -8.20
C SER A 70 -13.93 -1.40 -7.09
N GLN A 71 -13.35 -1.81 -5.97
CA GLN A 71 -14.07 -2.47 -4.86
C GLN A 71 -14.86 -3.69 -5.35
N SER A 72 -14.20 -4.62 -6.01
CA SER A 72 -14.83 -5.79 -6.66
C SER A 72 -15.92 -5.40 -7.65
N TYR A 73 -15.63 -4.40 -8.48
CA TYR A 73 -16.54 -3.87 -9.51
C TYR A 73 -17.83 -3.26 -8.97
N SER A 74 -17.83 -2.82 -7.70
CA SER A 74 -19.01 -2.20 -7.05
C SER A 74 -18.86 -0.67 -6.87
N LEU A 75 -17.71 -0.10 -7.25
CA LEU A 75 -17.44 1.33 -7.08
C LEU A 75 -18.28 2.20 -8.01
N LEU A 76 -18.38 1.79 -9.28
CA LEU A 76 -19.09 2.49 -10.35
C LEU A 76 -20.09 1.55 -11.03
N ASN A 77 -21.11 2.11 -11.64
CA ASN A 77 -22.09 1.33 -12.42
C ASN A 77 -21.44 0.74 -13.68
N ILE A 78 -21.79 -0.49 -13.99
CA ILE A 78 -21.32 -1.21 -15.18
C ILE A 78 -22.52 -1.44 -16.13
N PRO A 79 -22.35 -1.26 -17.42
CA PRO A 79 -21.14 -0.84 -18.15
C PRO A 79 -20.95 0.68 -18.20
N LYS A 80 -21.96 1.46 -17.82
CA LYS A 80 -21.90 2.94 -17.89
C LYS A 80 -21.93 3.54 -16.49
N PRO A 81 -20.81 4.16 -16.05
CA PRO A 81 -20.81 4.95 -14.83
C PRO A 81 -21.84 6.09 -14.88
N SER A 82 -22.35 6.50 -13.71
CA SER A 82 -23.17 7.71 -13.59
C SER A 82 -22.33 8.99 -13.75
N GLN A 83 -21.05 8.88 -13.48
CA GLN A 83 -20.05 9.93 -13.70
C GLN A 83 -19.66 10.00 -15.17
N GLN A 84 -19.30 11.16 -15.66
CA GLN A 84 -18.55 11.25 -16.92
C GLN A 84 -17.18 10.59 -16.71
N LEU A 85 -16.83 9.64 -17.57
CA LEU A 85 -15.55 8.94 -17.51
C LEU A 85 -14.68 9.34 -18.70
N VAL A 86 -13.55 9.97 -18.40
CA VAL A 86 -12.44 10.15 -19.36
C VAL A 86 -11.41 9.08 -19.07
N HIS A 87 -11.16 8.19 -20.03
CA HIS A 87 -10.21 7.08 -19.87
C HIS A 87 -9.01 7.26 -20.80
N VAL A 88 -7.84 7.44 -20.21
CA VAL A 88 -6.56 7.54 -20.92
C VAL A 88 -5.79 6.23 -20.71
N HIS A 89 -5.48 5.53 -21.79
CA HIS A 89 -4.73 4.27 -21.69
C HIS A 89 -3.85 4.05 -22.92
N ALA A 90 -2.68 3.41 -22.71
CA ALA A 90 -1.72 3.12 -23.79
C ALA A 90 -2.16 1.93 -24.66
N ASP A 91 -3.01 1.07 -24.15
CA ASP A 91 -3.56 -0.08 -24.86
C ASP A 91 -5.02 0.22 -25.23
N ALA A 92 -5.32 0.28 -26.52
CA ALA A 92 -6.66 0.55 -27.02
C ALA A 92 -7.68 -0.55 -26.68
N GLU A 93 -7.21 -1.78 -26.45
CA GLU A 93 -8.08 -2.91 -26.10
C GLU A 93 -8.64 -2.83 -24.68
N GLU A 94 -8.08 -1.97 -23.83
CA GLU A 94 -8.61 -1.73 -22.48
C GLU A 94 -9.89 -0.88 -22.48
N PHE A 95 -10.14 -0.11 -23.54
CA PHE A 95 -11.33 0.72 -23.61
C PHE A 95 -12.61 -0.12 -23.74
N GLY A 96 -13.53 0.13 -22.82
CA GLY A 96 -14.83 -0.55 -22.83
C GLY A 96 -14.83 -1.99 -22.35
N ARG A 97 -13.71 -2.54 -21.85
CA ARG A 97 -13.68 -3.92 -21.30
C ARG A 97 -14.62 -4.10 -20.12
N VAL A 98 -14.71 -3.10 -19.24
CA VAL A 98 -15.62 -3.12 -18.09
C VAL A 98 -16.49 -1.86 -18.11
N TYR A 99 -15.86 -0.70 -18.22
CA TYR A 99 -16.55 0.60 -18.17
C TYR A 99 -16.55 1.28 -19.53
N ARG A 100 -17.71 1.73 -19.98
CA ARG A 100 -17.84 2.55 -21.18
C ARG A 100 -17.52 4.00 -20.82
N ALA A 101 -16.38 4.50 -21.30
CA ALA A 101 -15.97 5.89 -21.13
C ALA A 101 -16.80 6.83 -22.05
N ASP A 102 -16.97 8.07 -21.60
CA ASP A 102 -17.52 9.14 -22.44
C ASP A 102 -16.48 9.66 -23.43
N LEU A 103 -15.21 9.66 -23.01
CA LEU A 103 -14.06 9.99 -23.84
C LEU A 103 -12.93 9.00 -23.58
N SER A 104 -12.52 8.30 -24.64
CA SER A 104 -11.36 7.41 -24.63
C SER A 104 -10.20 8.11 -25.33
N ILE A 105 -9.04 8.21 -24.65
CA ILE A 105 -7.82 8.84 -25.17
C ILE A 105 -6.74 7.77 -25.28
N HIS A 106 -6.43 7.33 -26.48
CA HIS A 106 -5.38 6.36 -26.75
C HIS A 106 -4.02 7.07 -26.69
N ALA A 107 -3.42 7.07 -25.51
CA ALA A 107 -2.13 7.66 -25.24
C ALA A 107 -1.46 6.99 -24.04
N SER A 108 -0.15 6.98 -24.00
CA SER A 108 0.55 6.64 -22.78
C SER A 108 0.29 7.71 -21.70
N PRO A 109 0.32 7.35 -20.40
CA PRO A 109 0.22 8.34 -19.33
C PRO A 109 1.22 9.47 -19.47
N THR A 110 2.45 9.17 -19.89
CA THR A 110 3.50 10.18 -20.11
C THR A 110 3.12 11.17 -21.24
N ALA A 111 2.63 10.66 -22.36
CA ALA A 111 2.22 11.52 -23.48
C ALA A 111 1.02 12.40 -23.10
N PHE A 112 0.03 11.83 -22.42
CA PHE A 112 -1.12 12.56 -21.91
C PHE A 112 -0.69 13.67 -20.94
N CYS A 113 0.13 13.36 -19.93
CA CYS A 113 0.56 14.35 -18.95
C CYS A 113 1.29 15.53 -19.58
N LYS A 114 2.18 15.26 -20.57
CA LYS A 114 2.86 16.33 -21.32
C LYS A 114 1.88 17.19 -22.12
N ALA A 115 0.90 16.59 -22.78
CA ALA A 115 -0.12 17.34 -23.53
C ALA A 115 -1.03 18.16 -22.58
N ALA A 116 -1.38 17.61 -21.43
CA ALA A 116 -2.23 18.25 -20.43
C ALA A 116 -1.58 19.52 -19.82
N GLU A 117 -0.27 19.65 -19.83
CA GLU A 117 0.42 20.88 -19.40
C GLU A 117 0.03 22.11 -20.24
N GLY A 118 -0.38 21.93 -21.49
CA GLY A 118 -0.85 23.01 -22.37
C GLY A 118 -2.30 23.44 -22.11
N LEU A 119 -3.08 22.65 -21.40
CA LEU A 119 -4.49 22.95 -21.14
C LEU A 119 -4.64 24.11 -20.16
N GLN A 120 -5.60 24.97 -20.41
CA GLN A 120 -5.95 26.09 -19.52
C GLN A 120 -7.21 25.73 -18.73
N PRO A 121 -7.24 26.00 -17.42
CA PRO A 121 -8.45 25.80 -16.64
C PRO A 121 -9.55 26.77 -17.08
N PRO A 122 -10.83 26.42 -16.87
CA PRO A 122 -11.92 27.36 -17.08
C PRO A 122 -11.79 28.53 -16.09
N GLN A 123 -12.42 29.70 -16.44
CA GLN A 123 -12.42 30.88 -15.56
C GLN A 123 -13.00 30.58 -14.17
N VAL A 124 -13.95 29.65 -14.07
CA VAL A 124 -14.53 29.17 -12.83
C VAL A 124 -14.37 27.67 -12.76
N ILE A 125 -13.57 27.20 -11.79
CA ILE A 125 -13.40 25.78 -11.52
C ILE A 125 -14.57 25.32 -10.67
N LYS A 126 -15.39 24.42 -11.23
CA LYS A 126 -16.47 23.78 -10.48
C LYS A 126 -15.87 22.88 -9.39
N GLY A 127 -16.28 23.11 -8.15
CA GLY A 127 -15.74 22.36 -7.01
C GLY A 127 -14.36 22.85 -6.54
N ALA A 128 -14.01 24.11 -6.79
CA ALA A 128 -12.81 24.74 -6.25
C ALA A 128 -12.68 24.50 -4.74
N GLY A 129 -11.47 24.14 -4.25
CA GLY A 129 -11.19 23.74 -2.88
C GLY A 129 -11.36 22.24 -2.62
N ALA A 130 -11.84 21.45 -3.61
CA ALA A 130 -12.05 20.01 -3.44
C ALA A 130 -10.72 19.25 -3.21
N ALA A 131 -9.63 19.69 -3.83
CA ALA A 131 -8.32 19.08 -3.63
C ALA A 131 -7.85 19.25 -2.18
N SER A 132 -7.84 20.48 -1.66
CA SER A 132 -7.43 20.77 -0.28
C SER A 132 -8.29 20.03 0.75
N LEU A 133 -9.60 20.00 0.59
CA LEU A 133 -10.50 19.25 1.47
C LEU A 133 -10.22 17.74 1.43
N SER A 134 -10.00 17.19 0.24
CA SER A 134 -9.68 15.77 0.08
C SER A 134 -8.34 15.41 0.73
N HIS A 135 -7.36 16.29 0.63
CA HIS A 135 -6.06 16.12 1.26
C HIS A 135 -6.16 16.15 2.78
N GLN A 136 -6.93 17.08 3.34
CA GLN A 136 -7.19 17.11 4.78
C GLN A 136 -7.84 15.81 5.26
N GLU A 137 -8.85 15.30 4.53
CA GLU A 137 -9.49 14.01 4.83
C GLU A 137 -8.53 12.83 4.76
N TYR A 138 -7.57 12.87 3.84
CA TYR A 138 -6.49 11.88 3.76
C TYR A 138 -5.55 11.98 4.96
N LEU A 139 -5.12 13.18 5.35
CA LEU A 139 -4.24 13.39 6.52
C LEU A 139 -4.88 12.92 7.82
N GLU A 140 -6.18 13.20 8.01
CA GLU A 140 -6.95 12.69 9.16
C GLU A 140 -6.99 11.16 9.17
N TRP A 141 -7.23 10.53 8.03
CA TRP A 141 -7.30 9.07 7.89
C TRP A 141 -5.95 8.39 8.10
N SER A 142 -4.89 8.89 7.47
CA SER A 142 -3.55 8.32 7.55
C SER A 142 -2.82 8.71 8.85
N GLY A 143 -3.23 9.80 9.49
CA GLY A 143 -2.69 10.25 10.78
C GLY A 143 -3.30 9.56 12.01
N ALA A 144 -4.36 8.78 11.84
CA ALA A 144 -4.96 8.04 12.94
C ALA A 144 -3.98 7.02 13.53
N ARG A 145 -4.06 6.80 14.85
CA ARG A 145 -3.21 5.82 15.56
C ARG A 145 -4.10 4.82 16.29
N PRO A 146 -4.73 3.89 15.55
CA PRO A 146 -5.61 2.90 16.16
C PRO A 146 -4.82 1.99 17.10
N GLN A 147 -5.41 1.73 18.26
CA GLN A 147 -4.89 0.76 19.20
C GLN A 147 -5.38 -0.64 18.82
N THR A 148 -4.48 -1.61 18.86
CA THR A 148 -4.76 -3.03 18.62
C THR A 148 -4.40 -3.84 19.84
N PRO A 149 -4.91 -5.08 20.00
CA PRO A 149 -4.43 -5.98 21.05
C PRO A 149 -2.92 -6.23 20.98
N GLY A 150 -2.31 -6.50 22.13
CA GLY A 150 -0.89 -6.84 22.27
C GLY A 150 0.01 -5.63 22.57
N ASP A 151 1.26 -5.93 22.94
CA ASP A 151 2.25 -4.94 23.37
C ASP A 151 2.96 -4.29 22.17
N LEU A 152 3.05 -4.99 21.05
CA LEU A 152 3.57 -4.43 19.80
C LEU A 152 2.43 -3.79 19.00
N GLN A 153 2.46 -2.46 18.91
CA GLN A 153 1.49 -1.67 18.18
C GLN A 153 2.04 -1.28 16.80
N MET A 154 1.49 -1.86 15.74
CA MET A 154 1.92 -1.53 14.37
C MET A 154 1.74 -0.05 14.03
N ALA A 155 0.78 0.65 14.64
CA ALA A 155 0.64 2.09 14.48
C ALA A 155 1.89 2.84 14.98
N GLY A 156 2.45 2.44 16.10
CA GLY A 156 3.69 3.01 16.64
C GLY A 156 4.92 2.65 15.79
N VAL A 157 4.98 1.41 15.27
CA VAL A 157 6.01 1.00 14.30
C VAL A 157 5.98 1.91 13.06
N MET A 158 4.78 2.13 12.47
CA MET A 158 4.64 3.00 11.30
C MET A 158 4.96 4.46 11.60
N GLU A 159 4.64 4.96 12.78
CA GLU A 159 4.98 6.30 13.23
C GLU A 159 6.50 6.50 13.34
N TRP A 160 7.19 5.52 13.94
CA TRP A 160 8.64 5.55 14.02
C TRP A 160 9.28 5.53 12.62
N LEU A 161 8.81 4.66 11.72
CA LEU A 161 9.31 4.58 10.34
C LEU A 161 9.08 5.89 9.59
N GLU A 162 7.90 6.50 9.71
CA GLU A 162 7.59 7.78 9.06
C GLU A 162 8.52 8.91 9.52
N ALA A 163 8.92 8.90 10.79
CA ALA A 163 9.80 9.92 11.38
C ALA A 163 11.30 9.73 11.06
N ASN A 164 11.73 8.49 10.74
CA ASN A 164 13.15 8.14 10.69
C ASN A 164 13.64 7.61 9.34
N LEU A 165 12.72 7.35 8.37
CA LEU A 165 13.12 6.90 7.05
C LEU A 165 13.40 8.05 6.09
N PRO A 166 14.42 7.92 5.22
CA PRO A 166 14.59 8.82 4.08
C PRO A 166 13.38 8.82 3.14
N ASP A 167 13.07 9.97 2.55
CA ASP A 167 11.94 10.13 1.60
C ASP A 167 12.04 9.23 0.35
N ASP A 168 13.22 8.73 0.05
CA ASP A 168 13.49 7.86 -1.10
C ASP A 168 13.63 6.38 -0.74
N THR A 169 13.33 6.00 0.50
CA THR A 169 13.28 4.60 0.94
C THR A 169 12.34 3.80 0.05
N ILE A 170 12.81 2.64 -0.40
CA ILE A 170 11.97 1.73 -1.19
C ILE A 170 11.26 0.74 -0.26
N CYS A 171 9.94 0.81 -0.22
CA CYS A 171 9.11 -0.13 0.51
C CYS A 171 8.58 -1.21 -0.42
N THR A 172 8.80 -2.47 -0.05
CA THR A 172 8.24 -3.61 -0.78
C THR A 172 7.29 -4.40 0.11
N ASN A 173 6.30 -5.05 -0.49
CA ASN A 173 5.41 -5.95 0.25
C ASN A 173 4.81 -7.02 -0.66
N GLY A 174 4.37 -8.12 -0.06
CA GLY A 174 3.54 -9.12 -0.70
C GLY A 174 2.05 -8.88 -0.45
N ALA A 175 1.28 -9.93 -0.12
CA ALA A 175 -0.15 -9.85 0.14
C ALA A 175 -0.51 -10.34 1.54
N GLY A 176 -1.40 -9.62 2.20
CA GLY A 176 -1.92 -9.91 3.53
C GLY A 176 -2.41 -8.65 4.23
N ASN A 177 -3.15 -8.81 5.31
CA ASN A 177 -3.68 -7.69 6.10
C ASN A 177 -2.57 -6.79 6.65
N TYR A 178 -1.38 -7.33 6.90
CA TYR A 178 -0.21 -6.55 7.35
C TYR A 178 0.14 -5.41 6.40
N ALA A 179 -0.07 -5.58 5.08
CA ALA A 179 0.20 -4.56 4.09
C ALA A 179 -0.70 -3.32 4.23
N THR A 180 -1.85 -3.44 4.91
CA THR A 180 -2.73 -2.30 5.19
C THR A 180 -2.04 -1.25 6.07
N TRP A 181 -1.15 -1.67 6.97
CA TRP A 181 -0.37 -0.75 7.78
C TRP A 181 0.53 0.13 6.91
N LEU A 182 1.27 -0.49 5.99
CA LEU A 182 2.12 0.25 5.03
C LEU A 182 1.26 1.18 4.15
N HIS A 183 0.20 0.66 3.52
CA HIS A 183 -0.57 1.42 2.53
C HIS A 183 -1.38 2.57 3.14
N ARG A 184 -1.81 2.45 4.39
CA ARG A 184 -2.57 3.51 5.06
C ARG A 184 -1.70 4.54 5.75
N PHE A 185 -0.59 4.14 6.37
CA PHE A 185 0.14 4.98 7.32
C PHE A 185 1.49 5.48 6.81
N HIS A 186 2.09 4.83 5.80
CA HIS A 186 3.31 5.34 5.16
C HIS A 186 2.95 6.38 4.08
N ARG A 187 3.75 7.44 4.01
CA ARG A 187 3.58 8.53 3.04
C ARG A 187 4.66 8.48 2.00
N PHE A 188 4.33 7.93 0.83
CA PHE A 188 5.24 7.89 -0.31
C PHE A 188 5.47 9.29 -0.87
N ARG A 189 6.72 9.74 -0.87
CA ARG A 189 7.10 11.09 -1.27
C ARG A 189 7.68 11.17 -2.68
N ARG A 190 8.24 10.08 -3.16
CA ARG A 190 8.99 10.05 -4.42
C ARG A 190 8.56 8.90 -5.33
N TYR A 191 8.74 9.13 -6.62
CA TYR A 191 8.60 8.10 -7.64
C TYR A 191 9.59 6.94 -7.40
N ALA A 192 9.18 5.71 -7.76
CA ALA A 192 9.96 4.47 -7.61
C ALA A 192 10.37 4.14 -6.16
N THR A 193 9.49 4.46 -5.18
CA THR A 193 9.66 4.10 -3.76
C THR A 193 8.73 2.96 -3.29
N GLN A 194 7.91 2.41 -4.17
CA GLN A 194 6.99 1.32 -3.84
C GLN A 194 7.09 0.19 -4.87
N ALA A 195 7.33 -1.04 -4.40
CA ALA A 195 7.23 -2.25 -5.22
C ALA A 195 6.29 -3.26 -4.56
N ALA A 196 5.10 -3.43 -5.14
CA ALA A 196 4.05 -4.27 -4.59
C ALA A 196 3.21 -4.92 -5.70
N PRO A 197 2.75 -6.18 -5.54
CA PRO A 197 2.04 -6.90 -6.59
C PRO A 197 0.59 -6.43 -6.70
N THR A 198 0.19 -5.88 -7.83
CA THR A 198 -1.20 -5.50 -8.09
C THR A 198 -2.15 -6.69 -8.21
N SER A 199 -1.61 -7.88 -8.47
CA SER A 199 -2.34 -9.17 -8.44
C SER A 199 -2.65 -9.67 -7.04
N GLY A 200 -2.03 -9.10 -5.98
CA GLY A 200 -2.18 -9.59 -4.62
C GLY A 200 -1.41 -10.88 -4.31
N SER A 201 -0.29 -11.13 -4.99
CA SER A 201 0.54 -12.33 -4.76
C SER A 201 1.23 -12.29 -3.41
N MET A 202 1.16 -13.39 -2.65
CA MET A 202 2.04 -13.64 -1.51
C MET A 202 3.47 -13.92 -1.98
N GLY A 203 4.46 -13.66 -1.13
CA GLY A 203 5.87 -13.92 -1.43
C GLY A 203 6.58 -12.88 -2.29
N TYR A 204 5.87 -11.95 -2.91
CA TYR A 204 6.46 -10.96 -3.83
C TYR A 204 7.47 -10.02 -3.13
N GLY A 205 7.23 -9.67 -1.86
CA GLY A 205 7.95 -8.59 -1.17
C GLY A 205 9.44 -8.81 -1.06
N LEU A 206 9.88 -10.00 -0.67
CA LEU A 206 11.30 -10.31 -0.45
C LEU A 206 12.12 -10.28 -1.75
N PRO A 207 11.79 -11.03 -2.81
CA PRO A 207 12.54 -10.94 -4.08
C PRO A 207 12.50 -9.53 -4.69
N ALA A 208 11.40 -8.79 -4.52
CA ALA A 208 11.32 -7.40 -4.96
C ALA A 208 12.28 -6.49 -4.16
N ALA A 209 12.46 -6.72 -2.86
CA ALA A 209 13.41 -5.98 -2.04
C ALA A 209 14.86 -6.26 -2.47
N VAL A 210 15.20 -7.52 -2.71
CA VAL A 210 16.54 -7.91 -3.23
C VAL A 210 16.81 -7.20 -4.56
N SER A 211 15.89 -7.30 -5.52
CA SER A 211 16.02 -6.64 -6.81
C SER A 211 16.12 -5.11 -6.68
N ALA A 212 15.34 -4.50 -5.81
CA ALA A 212 15.38 -3.06 -5.57
C ALA A 212 16.73 -2.61 -5.00
N LYS A 213 17.28 -3.36 -4.03
CA LYS A 213 18.57 -3.04 -3.41
C LYS A 213 19.73 -3.19 -4.38
N LEU A 214 19.71 -4.22 -5.21
CA LEU A 214 20.73 -4.43 -6.24
C LEU A 214 20.65 -3.35 -7.35
N THR A 215 19.45 -2.85 -7.63
CA THR A 215 19.26 -1.79 -8.64
C THR A 215 19.60 -0.40 -8.10
N PHE A 216 19.32 -0.15 -6.81
CA PHE A 216 19.54 1.13 -6.13
C PHE A 216 20.35 0.92 -4.84
N PRO A 217 21.64 0.60 -4.94
CA PRO A 217 22.47 0.18 -3.79
C PRO A 217 22.57 1.23 -2.69
N GLU A 218 22.47 2.52 -3.04
CA GLU A 218 22.57 3.62 -2.08
C GLU A 218 21.28 3.88 -1.30
N ARG A 219 20.14 3.35 -1.79
CA ARG A 219 18.85 3.61 -1.14
C ARG A 219 18.56 2.58 -0.05
N GLU A 220 17.90 3.01 0.98
CA GLU A 220 17.34 2.09 1.98
C GLU A 220 16.18 1.29 1.38
N VAL A 221 16.14 -0.02 1.66
CA VAL A 221 15.09 -0.91 1.14
C VAL A 221 14.52 -1.72 2.30
N ILE A 222 13.20 -1.63 2.47
CA ILE A 222 12.45 -2.32 3.51
C ILE A 222 11.44 -3.26 2.87
N CYS A 223 11.44 -4.52 3.32
CA CYS A 223 10.44 -5.50 2.95
C CYS A 223 9.43 -5.70 4.09
N PHE A 224 8.16 -5.40 3.86
CA PHE A 224 7.07 -5.78 4.75
C PHE A 224 6.56 -7.16 4.34
N ALA A 225 6.63 -8.12 5.23
CA ALA A 225 6.16 -9.49 4.99
C ALA A 225 5.37 -10.00 6.20
N GLY A 226 4.19 -10.56 5.97
CA GLY A 226 3.56 -11.41 6.97
C GLY A 226 4.29 -12.76 7.09
N ASP A 227 4.16 -13.43 8.21
CA ASP A 227 4.78 -14.73 8.47
C ASP A 227 4.52 -15.76 7.36
N GLY A 228 3.27 -16.03 7.01
CA GLY A 228 2.92 -16.92 5.91
C GLY A 228 3.29 -16.37 4.52
N CYS A 229 3.36 -15.05 4.35
CA CYS A 229 3.79 -14.43 3.10
C CYS A 229 5.30 -14.61 2.88
N LEU A 230 6.11 -14.42 3.92
CA LEU A 230 7.56 -14.63 3.86
C LEU A 230 7.91 -16.08 3.51
N GLN A 231 7.22 -17.05 4.13
CA GLN A 231 7.48 -18.48 3.91
C GLN A 231 7.30 -18.94 2.46
N MET A 232 6.59 -18.16 1.62
CA MET A 232 6.44 -18.49 0.19
C MET A 232 7.76 -18.36 -0.60
N THR A 233 8.67 -17.47 -0.15
CA THR A 233 9.91 -17.12 -0.86
C THR A 233 11.08 -16.86 0.10
N MET A 234 11.03 -17.37 1.34
CA MET A 234 12.05 -17.06 2.36
C MET A 234 13.47 -17.48 1.95
N GLN A 235 13.62 -18.45 1.03
CA GLN A 235 14.91 -18.85 0.47
C GLN A 235 15.62 -17.70 -0.23
N GLU A 236 14.91 -16.69 -0.73
CA GLU A 236 15.49 -15.50 -1.36
C GLU A 236 16.23 -14.60 -0.36
N PHE A 237 16.07 -14.84 0.95
CA PHE A 237 16.95 -14.22 1.94
C PHE A 237 18.40 -14.71 1.79
N GLY A 238 18.59 -15.95 1.37
CA GLY A 238 19.90 -16.47 0.98
C GLY A 238 20.51 -15.72 -0.20
N THR A 239 19.69 -15.38 -1.21
CA THR A 239 20.11 -14.53 -2.35
C THR A 239 20.55 -13.15 -1.86
N ALA A 240 19.78 -12.52 -0.95
CA ALA A 240 20.17 -11.25 -0.35
C ALA A 240 21.53 -11.31 0.34
N CYS A 241 21.79 -12.38 1.10
CA CYS A 241 23.06 -12.57 1.80
C CYS A 241 24.22 -12.83 0.82
N GLN A 242 23.99 -13.66 -0.19
CA GLN A 242 25.01 -14.00 -1.19
C GLN A 242 25.46 -12.79 -2.00
N ASP A 243 24.53 -11.95 -2.41
CA ASP A 243 24.77 -10.82 -3.30
C ASP A 243 24.99 -9.49 -2.55
N GLY A 244 25.00 -9.52 -1.21
CA GLY A 244 25.21 -8.33 -0.37
C GLY A 244 24.08 -7.30 -0.47
N ALA A 245 22.86 -7.73 -0.77
CA ALA A 245 21.69 -6.87 -0.81
C ALA A 245 21.22 -6.54 0.62
N ASN A 246 21.80 -5.53 1.24
CA ASN A 246 21.52 -5.11 2.62
C ASN A 246 20.12 -4.50 2.73
N ILE A 247 19.12 -5.38 2.81
CA ILE A 247 17.69 -5.07 3.00
C ILE A 247 17.29 -5.30 4.46
N ILE A 248 16.26 -4.60 4.92
CA ILE A 248 15.65 -4.87 6.22
C ILE A 248 14.27 -5.50 5.98
N VAL A 249 14.09 -6.72 6.46
CA VAL A 249 12.82 -7.45 6.36
C VAL A 249 12.07 -7.35 7.70
N LEU A 250 10.92 -6.72 7.69
CA LEU A 250 9.99 -6.68 8.81
C LEU A 250 9.01 -7.85 8.67
N VAL A 251 9.20 -8.89 9.48
CA VAL A 251 8.31 -10.06 9.49
C VAL A 251 7.22 -9.83 10.52
N ILE A 252 6.02 -9.53 10.05
CA ILE A 252 4.84 -9.28 10.89
C ILE A 252 4.17 -10.62 11.15
N ASP A 253 4.45 -11.19 12.33
CA ASP A 253 4.06 -12.54 12.72
C ASP A 253 2.90 -12.51 13.70
N ASN A 254 1.73 -12.96 13.26
CA ASN A 254 0.55 -13.19 14.09
C ASN A 254 0.17 -14.69 14.19
N GLY A 255 1.02 -15.59 13.72
CA GLY A 255 0.84 -17.04 13.80
C GLY A 255 -0.25 -17.59 12.89
N MET A 256 -0.64 -16.86 11.81
CA MET A 256 -1.72 -17.35 10.97
C MET A 256 -1.76 -16.70 9.58
N TYR A 257 -2.47 -17.33 8.64
CA TYR A 257 -2.92 -16.70 7.40
C TYR A 257 -4.04 -15.68 7.71
N GLY A 258 -3.65 -14.52 8.26
CA GLY A 258 -4.56 -13.57 8.88
C GLY A 258 -5.69 -13.07 7.99
N THR A 259 -5.45 -12.81 6.70
CA THR A 259 -6.49 -12.39 5.75
C THR A 259 -7.52 -13.48 5.55
N ILE A 260 -7.11 -14.73 5.36
CA ILE A 260 -8.00 -15.87 5.18
C ILE A 260 -8.80 -16.09 6.47
N ARG A 261 -8.15 -16.03 7.62
CA ARG A 261 -8.79 -16.14 8.93
C ARG A 261 -9.86 -15.08 9.15
N MET A 262 -9.57 -13.85 8.79
CA MET A 262 -10.54 -12.74 8.84
C MET A 262 -11.80 -13.05 8.00
N HIS A 263 -11.62 -13.56 6.79
CA HIS A 263 -12.74 -13.94 5.92
C HIS A 263 -13.54 -15.13 6.49
N GLN A 264 -12.87 -16.09 7.11
CA GLN A 264 -13.58 -17.18 7.82
C GLN A 264 -14.46 -16.62 8.95
N GLU A 265 -13.95 -15.67 9.75
CA GLU A 265 -14.76 -15.05 10.81
C GLU A 265 -15.94 -14.23 10.27
N ARG A 266 -15.80 -13.63 9.10
CA ARG A 266 -16.91 -12.89 8.44
C ARG A 266 -18.00 -13.77 7.89
N THR A 267 -17.65 -14.99 7.44
CA THR A 267 -18.60 -15.89 6.76
C THR A 267 -19.03 -17.06 7.65
N TYR A 268 -18.09 -17.61 8.44
CA TYR A 268 -18.29 -18.75 9.31
C TYR A 268 -17.69 -18.48 10.69
N PRO A 269 -18.29 -17.58 11.50
CA PRO A 269 -17.70 -17.11 12.75
C PRO A 269 -17.45 -18.28 13.73
N GLY A 270 -16.28 -18.26 14.36
CA GLY A 270 -15.88 -19.28 15.32
C GLY A 270 -15.52 -20.66 14.73
N ARG A 271 -15.40 -20.77 13.40
CA ARG A 271 -15.09 -22.04 12.71
C ARG A 271 -13.77 -21.94 11.93
N PRO A 272 -12.61 -21.80 12.62
CA PRO A 272 -11.32 -21.72 11.93
C PRO A 272 -10.96 -23.05 11.26
N SER A 273 -10.39 -22.98 10.07
CA SER A 273 -9.90 -24.17 9.35
C SER A 273 -8.62 -23.83 8.58
N ALA A 274 -7.56 -24.59 8.80
CA ALA A 274 -6.29 -24.54 8.05
C ALA A 274 -5.61 -23.15 7.98
N THR A 275 -5.82 -22.31 8.98
CA THR A 275 -5.26 -20.93 8.97
C THR A 275 -4.18 -20.69 10.02
N ASN A 276 -4.02 -21.58 11.00
CA ASN A 276 -2.94 -21.46 11.99
C ASN A 276 -1.60 -21.85 11.38
N LEU A 277 -0.55 -21.15 11.75
CA LEU A 277 0.83 -21.41 11.35
C LEU A 277 1.68 -21.77 12.56
N VAL A 278 2.60 -22.70 12.38
CA VAL A 278 3.72 -22.93 13.27
C VAL A 278 4.96 -22.35 12.59
N ASN A 279 5.34 -21.15 13.01
CA ASN A 279 6.41 -20.40 12.40
C ASN A 279 7.78 -20.80 12.95
N PRO A 280 8.86 -20.75 12.12
CA PRO A 280 10.22 -20.81 12.63
C PRO A 280 10.55 -19.52 13.41
N ASP A 281 11.64 -19.55 14.19
CA ASP A 281 12.29 -18.31 14.64
C ASP A 281 12.95 -17.62 13.45
N PHE A 282 12.27 -16.60 12.89
CA PHE A 282 12.79 -15.87 11.72
C PHE A 282 14.05 -15.06 12.05
N ALA A 283 14.25 -14.63 13.29
CA ALA A 283 15.48 -13.98 13.70
C ALA A 283 16.66 -14.97 13.73
N ALA A 284 16.43 -16.21 14.23
CA ALA A 284 17.42 -17.27 14.16
C ALA A 284 17.71 -17.70 12.73
N LEU A 285 16.70 -17.70 11.85
CA LEU A 285 16.89 -17.95 10.41
C LEU A 285 17.89 -16.94 9.82
N ALA A 286 17.73 -15.65 10.06
CA ALA A 286 18.68 -14.64 9.59
C ALA A 286 20.10 -14.91 10.12
N ARG A 287 20.23 -15.19 11.40
CA ARG A 287 21.53 -15.50 12.02
C ARG A 287 22.18 -16.77 11.43
N SER A 288 21.40 -17.75 10.99
CA SER A 288 21.93 -18.95 10.32
C SER A 288 22.60 -18.68 8.99
N TYR A 289 22.25 -17.58 8.32
CA TYR A 289 22.92 -17.07 7.12
C TYR A 289 24.09 -16.11 7.43
N GLY A 290 24.44 -15.90 8.71
CA GLY A 290 25.43 -14.91 9.12
C GLY A 290 24.96 -13.45 9.03
N ALA A 291 23.64 -13.25 8.87
CA ALA A 291 23.00 -11.96 8.77
C ALA A 291 22.45 -11.48 10.14
N PHE A 292 21.94 -10.25 10.21
CA PHE A 292 21.35 -9.72 11.43
C PHE A 292 19.92 -10.27 11.62
N GLY A 293 19.60 -10.70 12.83
CA GLY A 293 18.27 -11.17 13.19
C GLY A 293 17.91 -10.86 14.64
N GLU A 294 16.81 -10.14 14.84
CA GLU A 294 16.30 -9.75 16.16
C GLU A 294 14.78 -9.92 16.24
N THR A 295 14.30 -10.38 17.40
CA THR A 295 12.86 -10.47 17.70
C THR A 295 12.43 -9.23 18.47
N VAL A 296 11.32 -8.64 18.04
CA VAL A 296 10.73 -7.43 18.63
C VAL A 296 9.32 -7.79 19.13
N GLU A 297 9.08 -7.61 20.42
CA GLU A 297 7.83 -7.99 21.09
C GLU A 297 7.05 -6.78 21.60
N THR A 298 7.69 -5.61 21.72
CA THR A 298 7.04 -4.36 22.15
C THR A 298 7.32 -3.21 21.21
N THR A 299 6.43 -2.23 21.21
CA THR A 299 6.57 -1.02 20.37
C THR A 299 7.82 -0.22 20.71
N GLU A 300 8.14 -0.10 21.99
CA GLU A 300 9.26 0.68 22.49
C GLU A 300 10.62 0.10 22.05
N ALA A 301 10.69 -1.22 21.90
CA ALA A 301 11.90 -1.90 21.45
C ALA A 301 12.20 -1.72 19.96
N PHE A 302 11.17 -1.39 19.15
CA PHE A 302 11.27 -1.39 17.69
C PHE A 302 12.35 -0.44 17.17
N GLY A 303 12.34 0.82 17.61
CA GLY A 303 13.27 1.83 17.08
C GLY A 303 14.73 1.45 17.28
N ALA A 304 15.07 0.99 18.49
CA ALA A 304 16.44 0.56 18.80
C ALA A 304 16.83 -0.70 18.01
N ALA A 305 15.93 -1.66 17.82
CA ALA A 305 16.16 -2.87 17.01
C ALA A 305 16.38 -2.51 15.54
N TYR A 306 15.59 -1.57 15.01
CA TYR A 306 15.73 -1.09 13.65
C TYR A 306 17.08 -0.43 13.40
N GLU A 307 17.54 0.45 14.30
CA GLU A 307 18.86 1.09 14.20
C GLU A 307 20.01 0.07 14.28
N ARG A 308 19.89 -0.99 15.10
CA ARG A 308 20.87 -2.08 15.10
C ARG A 308 20.89 -2.85 13.78
N ALA A 309 19.70 -3.13 13.20
CA ALA A 309 19.59 -3.78 11.90
C ALA A 309 20.21 -2.91 10.78
N ARG A 310 19.96 -1.60 10.79
CA ARG A 310 20.53 -0.64 9.85
C ARG A 310 22.06 -0.59 9.97
N ALA A 311 22.60 -0.57 11.20
CA ALA A 311 24.03 -0.49 11.46
C ALA A 311 24.79 -1.80 11.19
N ALA A 312 24.11 -2.94 11.07
CA ALA A 312 24.74 -4.24 10.89
C ALA A 312 25.50 -4.38 9.56
N GLY A 313 25.14 -3.60 8.53
CA GLY A 313 25.79 -3.64 7.22
C GLY A 313 25.59 -4.97 6.48
N THR A 314 24.61 -5.77 6.88
CA THR A 314 24.21 -7.05 6.29
C THR A 314 22.71 -7.06 6.06
N PRO A 315 22.14 -7.97 5.25
CA PRO A 315 20.70 -8.20 5.27
C PRO A 315 20.21 -8.45 6.68
N ALA A 316 19.00 -8.01 7.00
CA ALA A 316 18.46 -8.09 8.35
C ALA A 316 17.02 -8.61 8.37
N ILE A 317 16.64 -9.37 9.39
CA ILE A 317 15.26 -9.70 9.71
C ILE A 317 14.93 -9.16 11.12
N LEU A 318 13.92 -8.31 11.18
CA LEU A 318 13.23 -7.96 12.42
C LEU A 318 11.94 -8.79 12.51
N HIS A 319 11.90 -9.69 13.46
CA HIS A 319 10.78 -10.58 13.70
C HIS A 319 9.80 -9.93 14.67
N LEU A 320 8.75 -9.31 14.14
CA LEU A 320 7.74 -8.56 14.89
C LEU A 320 6.63 -9.49 15.37
N LYS A 321 6.53 -9.72 16.68
CA LYS A 321 5.52 -10.61 17.28
C LYS A 321 4.24 -9.83 17.56
N LEU A 322 3.23 -10.05 16.72
CA LEU A 322 1.91 -9.46 16.91
C LEU A 322 0.97 -10.37 17.69
N ASP A 323 0.08 -9.75 18.47
CA ASP A 323 -1.07 -10.46 19.02
C ASP A 323 -1.95 -10.98 17.86
N PRO A 324 -2.37 -12.28 17.89
CA PRO A 324 -3.25 -12.87 16.88
C PRO A 324 -4.58 -12.11 16.67
N GLU A 325 -5.06 -11.41 17.67
CA GLU A 325 -6.26 -10.56 17.59
C GLU A 325 -6.01 -9.25 16.82
N ALA A 326 -4.75 -8.80 16.65
CA ALA A 326 -4.39 -7.57 15.93
C ALA A 326 -4.45 -7.78 14.41
N ILE A 327 -5.61 -8.14 13.89
CA ILE A 327 -5.79 -8.61 12.50
C ILE A 327 -5.85 -7.48 11.47
N THR A 328 -6.37 -6.31 11.83
CA THR A 328 -6.45 -5.11 10.98
C THR A 328 -6.36 -3.83 11.81
N PRO A 329 -6.04 -2.68 11.19
CA PRO A 329 -6.14 -1.38 11.87
C PRO A 329 -7.56 -1.00 12.29
N ALA A 330 -8.59 -1.64 11.75
CA ALA A 330 -9.97 -1.22 11.94
C ALA A 330 -10.73 -2.07 12.97
N ALA A 331 -10.34 -3.34 13.15
CA ALA A 331 -11.05 -4.26 14.03
C ALA A 331 -10.16 -5.45 14.41
N SER A 332 -10.32 -5.95 15.64
CA SER A 332 -9.74 -7.23 16.08
C SER A 332 -10.51 -8.42 15.52
N LEU A 333 -9.91 -9.60 15.57
CA LEU A 333 -10.55 -10.84 15.12
C LEU A 333 -11.85 -11.13 15.90
N SER A 334 -11.82 -10.94 17.21
CA SER A 334 -12.98 -11.11 18.08
C SER A 334 -14.09 -10.09 17.81
N GLN A 335 -13.73 -8.83 17.50
CA GLN A 335 -14.71 -7.81 17.09
C GLN A 335 -15.40 -8.19 15.78
N ILE A 336 -14.66 -8.68 14.79
CA ILE A 336 -15.20 -9.15 13.51
C ILE A 336 -16.19 -10.29 13.75
N ARG A 337 -15.80 -11.32 14.56
CA ARG A 337 -16.67 -12.43 14.94
C ARG A 337 -17.96 -11.94 15.59
N LYS A 338 -17.84 -11.08 16.60
CA LYS A 338 -18.99 -10.53 17.34
C LYS A 338 -19.95 -9.77 16.41
N THR A 339 -19.43 -8.95 15.52
CA THR A 339 -20.23 -8.20 14.53
C THR A 339 -20.97 -9.13 13.57
N THR A 340 -20.34 -10.23 13.17
CA THR A 340 -20.98 -11.21 12.27
C THR A 340 -22.08 -12.00 12.97
N LEU A 341 -21.86 -12.40 14.22
CA LEU A 341 -22.86 -13.15 15.01
C LEU A 341 -24.08 -12.30 15.40
N ALA A 342 -23.95 -10.96 15.39
CA ALA A 342 -25.04 -10.02 15.69
C ALA A 342 -25.94 -9.68 14.48
N LYS A 343 -25.59 -10.15 13.29
CA LYS A 343 -26.38 -10.00 12.04
C LYS A 343 -27.31 -11.18 11.83
#